data_88627b1c6742c63af75d6c67bbdb642d
#
_entry.id   88627b1c6742c63af75d6c67bbdb642d
#
_cell.length_a   1.000
_cell.length_b   1.000
_cell.length_c   1.000
_cell.angle_alpha   90.00
_cell.angle_beta   90.00
_cell.angle_gamma   90.00
#
_symmetry.space_group_name_H-M   'P 1'
#
loop_
_entity.id
_entity.type
_entity.pdbx_description
1 polymer ?
#
loop_
_entity_poly.entity_id
_entity_poly.type
_entity_poly.pdbx_seq_one_letter_code
_entity_poly.pdbx_strand_id
1 'polypeptide(L)'
;AQGNRRGLVVDAKDVQAHAGYWAVRRGVGRIRSGACAKLRARPTIVPAQSMPISRHLGLRPLLFVAIVAATLPVLAASRVAPAAPAVLRVDPLVASLAAEFALQGGQLPEAARQYLDAARAAQDPVLAERATRIALLADEDALARQALQLWQTLAPAPTQAERMVATSLALRAGQKRQAQRELAALMAEPKGWRAGLTALTGAVGKQPALVVAMLGDIIRQGSLPNDLQAWLSFGGLAQRLEQPKLVDAIIEQVVTRFPAEPKVALLRAQLLREAGKAEQARGVLAGLEPAAQQSSPLRWALAAEYAALGDPGKAAQVLAQGVQDDSSYAQRAALLDTAKDKAGLAALYAEVKQGATEPSPSRRLLLGQLAESLERYDDALRWYANVPGQQAQGVARMRAANVLHAMQRPQQAFDALHAIQADAGLRDDDRRDGYLLEAELRLKDKDASAERDAFARGLAAFPDNQELLYARALMWERQDQIDKAEADLRRVLVIAPDNVAALNALGYTLADRTQRYREALELIDRARVADPSNAAIIDS
;
A
#
# COMPACT_ATOMS: atom_id res chain seq x y z
N ALA A 1 -30.02 -32.74 43.60
CA ALA A 1 -29.77 -31.71 42.60
C ALA A 1 -28.27 -31.77 42.26
N GLN A 2 -27.94 -32.43 41.18
CA GLN A 2 -26.57 -32.56 40.68
C GLN A 2 -26.31 -31.40 39.74
N GLY A 3 -25.49 -30.44 40.16
CA GLY A 3 -25.01 -29.31 39.34
C GLY A 3 -23.85 -29.76 38.45
N ASN A 4 -24.06 -29.59 37.17
CA ASN A 4 -23.15 -29.95 36.08
C ASN A 4 -21.99 -28.95 36.04
N ARG A 5 -20.82 -29.29 36.61
CA ARG A 5 -19.57 -28.57 36.44
C ARG A 5 -18.94 -28.98 35.10
N ARG A 6 -19.24 -28.27 34.05
CA ARG A 6 -18.41 -28.26 32.83
C ARG A 6 -17.25 -27.31 33.07
N GLY A 7 -16.11 -27.83 33.49
CA GLY A 7 -14.85 -27.11 33.40
C GLY A 7 -14.50 -26.92 31.93
N LEU A 8 -14.47 -25.67 31.46
CA LEU A 8 -13.86 -25.33 30.18
C LEU A 8 -12.37 -25.63 30.29
N VAL A 9 -11.95 -26.71 29.64
CA VAL A 9 -10.56 -26.96 29.31
C VAL A 9 -10.22 -25.92 28.24
N VAL A 10 -9.39 -24.94 28.58
CA VAL A 10 -8.76 -24.03 27.58
C VAL A 10 -7.99 -24.94 26.63
N ASP A 11 -8.42 -25.01 25.38
CA ASP A 11 -7.88 -25.94 24.40
C ASP A 11 -6.41 -25.55 24.14
N ALA A 12 -5.52 -26.53 24.13
CA ALA A 12 -4.10 -26.33 23.83
C ALA A 12 -3.84 -25.64 22.48
N LYS A 13 -4.87 -25.50 21.64
CA LYS A 13 -4.86 -24.75 20.37
C LYS A 13 -4.78 -23.23 20.57
N ASP A 14 -5.37 -22.69 21.64
CA ASP A 14 -5.32 -21.23 21.90
C ASP A 14 -3.94 -20.79 22.40
N VAL A 15 -3.26 -21.66 23.14
CA VAL A 15 -1.85 -21.45 23.53
C VAL A 15 -0.93 -21.52 22.30
N GLN A 16 -1.25 -22.38 21.32
CA GLN A 16 -0.51 -22.49 20.06
C GLN A 16 -0.75 -21.29 19.13
N ALA A 17 -1.95 -20.69 19.12
CA ALA A 17 -2.22 -19.49 18.33
C ALA A 17 -1.41 -18.28 18.84
N HIS A 18 -1.26 -18.15 20.16
CA HIS A 18 -0.44 -17.09 20.76
C HIS A 18 1.07 -17.37 20.64
N ALA A 19 1.50 -18.63 20.76
CA ALA A 19 2.88 -19.03 20.48
C ALA A 19 3.23 -18.84 18.99
N GLY A 20 2.29 -19.06 18.08
CA GLY A 20 2.41 -18.78 16.65
C GLY A 20 2.62 -17.29 16.33
N TYR A 21 1.96 -16.40 17.06
CA TYR A 21 2.16 -14.94 16.91
C TYR A 21 3.60 -14.51 17.21
N TRP A 22 4.22 -15.09 18.23
CA TRP A 22 5.61 -14.82 18.60
C TRP A 22 6.62 -15.53 17.68
N ALA A 23 6.30 -16.74 17.21
CA ALA A 23 7.15 -17.48 16.28
C ALA A 23 7.25 -16.77 14.92
N VAL A 24 6.16 -16.20 14.40
CA VAL A 24 6.13 -15.42 13.15
C VAL A 24 6.93 -14.11 13.27
N ARG A 25 6.89 -13.45 14.44
CA ARG A 25 7.68 -12.22 14.67
C ARG A 25 9.18 -12.48 14.82
N ARG A 26 9.58 -13.70 15.20
CA ARG A 26 10.98 -14.08 15.48
C ARG A 26 11.74 -14.66 14.30
N GLY A 27 11.14 -14.98 13.20
CA GLY A 27 11.79 -15.79 12.17
C GLY A 27 11.76 -15.31 10.74
N VAL A 28 10.84 -14.44 10.39
CA VAL A 28 10.72 -13.99 8.99
C VAL A 28 10.74 -12.47 8.99
N GLY A 29 11.84 -11.92 8.49
CA GLY A 29 11.88 -10.54 8.09
C GLY A 29 10.64 -10.27 7.24
N ARG A 30 9.94 -9.16 7.52
CA ARG A 30 8.72 -8.74 6.84
C ARG A 30 8.83 -8.96 5.32
N ILE A 31 8.36 -10.07 4.82
CA ILE A 31 7.93 -10.14 3.44
C ILE A 31 6.57 -9.47 3.43
N ARG A 32 6.55 -8.20 3.01
CA ARG A 32 5.32 -7.52 2.64
C ARG A 32 4.64 -8.39 1.59
N SER A 33 3.58 -9.06 1.96
CA SER A 33 2.59 -9.56 1.01
C SER A 33 1.94 -8.33 0.37
N GLY A 34 2.58 -7.83 -0.65
CA GLY A 34 2.07 -6.77 -1.50
C GLY A 34 1.25 -7.39 -2.60
N ALA A 35 0.01 -7.74 -2.32
CA ALA A 35 -1.03 -7.81 -3.34
C ALA A 35 -2.38 -7.90 -2.61
N CYS A 36 -3.22 -6.90 -2.82
CA CYS A 36 -4.62 -6.80 -2.37
C CYS A 36 -4.87 -6.62 -0.86
N ALA A 37 -4.39 -5.52 -0.31
CA ALA A 37 -5.07 -4.87 0.80
C ALA A 37 -5.22 -3.39 0.44
N LYS A 38 -6.45 -2.98 0.20
CA LYS A 38 -7.04 -1.64 0.16
C LYS A 38 -6.06 -0.49 0.42
N LEU A 39 -5.57 0.13 -0.66
CA LEU A 39 -5.00 1.47 -0.64
C LEU A 39 -6.09 2.47 -0.21
N ARG A 40 -6.26 2.67 1.08
CA ARG A 40 -6.72 3.94 1.63
C ARG A 40 -5.49 4.76 2.00
N ALA A 41 -4.86 5.36 1.02
CA ALA A 41 -3.95 6.46 1.25
C ALA A 41 -4.78 7.72 1.46
N ARG A 42 -4.97 8.12 2.71
CA ARG A 42 -5.24 9.53 3.03
C ARG A 42 -3.95 10.31 2.77
N PRO A 43 -3.99 11.44 2.06
CA PRO A 43 -2.82 12.28 1.94
C PRO A 43 -2.53 12.91 3.32
N THR A 44 -1.41 12.56 3.90
CA THR A 44 -0.85 13.26 5.04
C THR A 44 -0.34 14.60 4.54
N ILE A 45 -1.03 15.67 4.93
CA ILE A 45 -0.58 17.04 4.76
C ILE A 45 0.61 17.20 5.72
N VAL A 46 1.80 17.32 5.15
CA VAL A 46 2.99 17.74 5.88
C VAL A 46 2.87 19.25 6.09
N PRO A 47 2.90 19.78 7.32
CA PRO A 47 2.92 21.21 7.53
C PRO A 47 4.28 21.78 7.08
N ALA A 48 4.23 22.76 6.20
CA ALA A 48 5.39 23.53 5.77
C ALA A 48 6.01 24.24 6.98
N GLN A 49 7.28 23.96 7.23
CA GLN A 49 8.09 24.71 8.19
C GLN A 49 8.29 26.13 7.66
N SER A 50 7.79 27.09 8.43
CA SER A 50 8.01 28.51 8.26
C SER A 50 9.47 28.85 8.57
N MET A 51 10.22 29.33 7.57
CA MET A 51 11.48 30.03 7.80
C MET A 51 11.24 31.53 8.02
N PRO A 52 11.99 32.18 8.91
CA PRO A 52 11.75 33.57 9.28
C PRO A 52 12.27 34.54 8.24
N ILE A 53 11.42 35.47 7.83
CA ILE A 53 11.78 36.62 7.01
C ILE A 53 12.38 37.67 7.94
N SER A 54 13.67 37.92 7.79
CA SER A 54 14.33 39.09 8.39
C SER A 54 13.93 40.37 7.69
N ARG A 55 13.40 41.31 8.49
CA ARG A 55 13.13 42.69 8.11
C ARG A 55 14.45 43.47 7.97
N HIS A 56 14.66 44.09 6.83
CA HIS A 56 15.48 45.29 6.80
C HIS A 56 14.73 46.42 6.09
N LEU A 57 14.73 47.52 6.82
CA LEU A 57 14.25 48.86 6.50
C LEU A 57 14.99 49.46 5.27
N GLY A 58 14.27 50.32 4.55
CA GLY A 58 14.96 51.53 4.19
C GLY A 58 14.60 52.12 2.83
N LEU A 59 13.94 53.25 2.87
CA LEU A 59 13.99 54.47 2.03
C LEU A 59 13.13 54.53 0.77
N ARG A 60 12.08 55.35 0.93
CA ARG A 60 11.52 56.25 -0.13
C ARG A 60 12.55 57.34 -0.49
N PRO A 61 12.52 57.93 -1.70
CA PRO A 61 11.96 59.29 -1.87
C PRO A 61 11.06 59.43 -3.13
N LEU A 62 9.95 60.13 -3.00
CA LEU A 62 9.65 61.54 -3.30
C LEU A 62 9.74 61.98 -4.78
N LEU A 63 8.55 62.19 -5.30
CA LEU A 63 8.05 63.32 -6.11
C LEU A 63 9.01 64.03 -7.10
N PHE A 64 8.57 64.11 -8.36
CA PHE A 64 8.60 65.39 -9.09
C PHE A 64 7.38 65.52 -10.00
N VAL A 65 6.50 66.46 -9.66
CA VAL A 65 5.46 67.08 -10.50
C VAL A 65 6.14 68.20 -11.28
N ALA A 66 6.03 68.20 -12.59
CA ALA A 66 6.33 69.35 -13.41
C ALA A 66 5.12 69.63 -14.26
N ILE A 67 4.40 70.68 -13.86
CA ILE A 67 3.38 71.40 -14.66
C ILE A 67 4.10 72.27 -15.61
N VAL A 68 3.86 72.13 -16.94
CA VAL A 68 4.12 73.14 -17.90
C VAL A 68 2.83 73.48 -18.66
N ALA A 69 2.26 74.62 -18.31
CA ALA A 69 1.22 75.28 -19.10
C ALA A 69 1.84 76.15 -20.20
N ALA A 70 1.44 75.95 -21.43
CA ALA A 70 1.65 76.92 -22.47
C ALA A 70 0.57 76.82 -23.56
N THR A 71 -0.33 77.78 -23.49
CA THR A 71 -0.96 78.59 -24.55
C THR A 71 -1.37 77.95 -25.88
N LEU A 72 -2.66 78.07 -26.14
CA LEU A 72 -3.38 77.90 -27.39
C LEU A 72 -3.00 78.98 -28.46
N PRO A 73 -3.19 78.63 -29.76
CA PRO A 73 -4.09 79.40 -30.54
C PRO A 73 -5.23 78.62 -31.19
N VAL A 74 -6.39 79.24 -31.16
CA VAL A 74 -7.61 78.86 -31.89
C VAL A 74 -7.38 78.98 -33.39
N LEU A 75 -7.65 77.93 -34.17
CA LEU A 75 -7.89 78.02 -35.60
C LEU A 75 -8.94 76.98 -36.05
N ALA A 76 -10.00 77.56 -36.56
CA ALA A 76 -10.97 77.08 -37.54
C ALA A 76 -11.38 75.59 -37.59
N ALA A 77 -12.63 75.38 -37.26
CA ALA A 77 -13.38 74.13 -37.46
C ALA A 77 -13.54 73.86 -39.00
N SER A 78 -12.89 72.79 -39.45
CA SER A 78 -13.33 72.05 -40.63
C SER A 78 -14.10 70.78 -40.12
N ARG A 79 -15.37 70.67 -40.50
CA ARG A 79 -16.21 69.49 -40.24
C ARG A 79 -15.61 68.31 -41.01
N VAL A 80 -14.87 67.50 -40.32
CA VAL A 80 -14.54 66.11 -40.78
C VAL A 80 -15.65 65.22 -40.34
N ALA A 81 -16.23 64.48 -41.28
CA ALA A 81 -17.20 63.46 -41.03
C ALA A 81 -16.64 62.44 -40.01
N PRO A 82 -17.48 61.83 -39.12
CA PRO A 82 -16.99 60.85 -38.16
C PRO A 82 -16.42 59.67 -38.95
N ALA A 83 -15.10 59.47 -38.83
CA ALA A 83 -14.47 58.20 -39.24
C ALA A 83 -15.09 57.08 -38.46
N ALA A 84 -15.54 56.01 -39.15
CA ALA A 84 -15.94 54.77 -38.51
C ALA A 84 -14.88 54.33 -37.50
N PRO A 85 -15.25 53.79 -36.36
CA PRO A 85 -14.28 53.39 -35.35
C PRO A 85 -13.27 52.44 -36.01
N ALA A 86 -12.00 52.86 -36.01
CA ALA A 86 -10.92 51.99 -36.44
C ALA A 86 -10.95 50.74 -35.51
N VAL A 87 -11.36 49.62 -36.06
CA VAL A 87 -11.17 48.34 -35.40
C VAL A 87 -9.68 48.21 -35.17
N LEU A 88 -9.23 48.39 -33.92
CA LEU A 88 -7.86 48.16 -33.52
C LEU A 88 -7.53 46.72 -33.93
N ARG A 89 -6.81 46.55 -35.05
CA ARG A 89 -6.32 45.26 -35.48
C ARG A 89 -5.31 44.81 -34.42
N VAL A 90 -5.68 43.76 -33.68
CA VAL A 90 -4.77 43.13 -32.72
C VAL A 90 -3.57 42.61 -33.49
N ASP A 91 -2.37 43.08 -33.12
CA ASP A 91 -1.13 42.54 -33.68
C ASP A 91 -0.92 41.12 -33.13
N PRO A 92 -0.88 40.09 -34.00
CA PRO A 92 -0.75 38.69 -33.54
C PRO A 92 0.52 38.45 -32.74
N LEU A 93 1.62 39.14 -33.04
CA LEU A 93 2.88 39.00 -32.32
C LEU A 93 2.78 39.60 -30.92
N VAL A 94 2.20 40.77 -30.79
CA VAL A 94 2.00 41.43 -29.49
C VAL A 94 1.08 40.59 -28.60
N ALA A 95 -0.02 40.11 -29.15
CA ALA A 95 -0.94 39.25 -28.41
C ALA A 95 -0.30 37.90 -28.00
N SER A 96 0.52 37.29 -28.86
CA SER A 96 1.25 36.07 -28.53
C SER A 96 2.29 36.29 -27.42
N LEU A 97 3.03 37.40 -27.44
CA LEU A 97 3.97 37.75 -26.39
C LEU A 97 3.25 38.04 -25.06
N ALA A 98 2.13 38.76 -25.10
CA ALA A 98 1.32 39.01 -23.92
C ALA A 98 0.79 37.69 -23.31
N ALA A 99 0.38 36.75 -24.17
CA ALA A 99 -0.05 35.43 -23.75
C ALA A 99 1.08 34.64 -23.05
N GLU A 100 2.31 34.67 -23.58
CA GLU A 100 3.48 34.02 -22.95
C GLU A 100 3.81 34.64 -21.58
N PHE A 101 3.79 35.98 -21.47
CA PHE A 101 4.01 36.65 -20.18
C PHE A 101 2.91 36.30 -19.16
N ALA A 102 1.66 36.28 -19.58
CA ALA A 102 0.54 35.85 -18.72
C ALA A 102 0.69 34.38 -18.27
N LEU A 103 1.13 33.50 -19.19
CA LEU A 103 1.39 32.10 -18.91
C LEU A 103 2.52 31.90 -17.88
N GLN A 104 3.65 32.62 -18.06
CA GLN A 104 4.77 32.62 -17.12
C GLN A 104 4.38 33.20 -15.76
N GLY A 105 3.48 34.18 -15.74
CA GLY A 105 2.90 34.74 -14.52
C GLY A 105 1.82 33.89 -13.87
N GLY A 106 1.51 32.69 -14.40
CA GLY A 106 0.47 31.79 -13.89
C GLY A 106 -0.97 32.28 -14.12
N GLN A 107 -1.15 33.35 -14.95
CA GLN A 107 -2.45 33.94 -15.27
C GLN A 107 -3.12 33.19 -16.43
N LEU A 108 -3.47 31.90 -16.19
CA LEU A 108 -3.99 31.01 -17.25
C LEU A 108 -5.22 31.56 -18.00
N PRO A 109 -6.25 32.13 -17.34
CA PRO A 109 -7.40 32.68 -18.04
C PRO A 109 -7.03 33.83 -18.99
N GLU A 110 -6.08 34.69 -18.58
CA GLU A 110 -5.60 35.82 -19.41
C GLU A 110 -4.77 35.29 -20.57
N ALA A 111 -3.83 34.39 -20.32
CA ALA A 111 -3.04 33.72 -21.35
C ALA A 111 -3.92 33.08 -22.44
N ALA A 112 -5.00 32.38 -22.03
CA ALA A 112 -5.94 31.78 -22.97
C ALA A 112 -6.66 32.83 -23.85
N ARG A 113 -7.09 33.97 -23.28
CA ARG A 113 -7.72 35.06 -24.02
C ARG A 113 -6.75 35.67 -25.06
N GLN A 114 -5.54 35.99 -24.63
CA GLN A 114 -4.52 36.58 -25.49
C GLN A 114 -4.12 35.64 -26.65
N TYR A 115 -3.98 34.33 -26.37
CA TYR A 115 -3.75 33.33 -27.43
C TYR A 115 -4.93 33.24 -28.41
N LEU A 116 -6.18 33.33 -27.93
CA LEU A 116 -7.34 33.30 -28.80
C LEU A 116 -7.41 34.53 -29.70
N ASP A 117 -7.07 35.69 -29.17
CA ASP A 117 -7.01 36.94 -29.96
C ASP A 117 -5.87 36.91 -30.99
N ALA A 118 -4.71 36.38 -30.60
CA ALA A 118 -3.61 36.15 -31.54
C ALA A 118 -4.02 35.15 -32.64
N ALA A 119 -4.71 34.07 -32.31
CA ALA A 119 -5.19 33.08 -33.27
C ALA A 119 -6.19 33.67 -34.27
N ARG A 120 -7.10 34.51 -33.80
CA ARG A 120 -8.05 35.24 -34.68
C ARG A 120 -7.36 36.19 -35.62
N ALA A 121 -6.38 36.94 -35.13
CA ALA A 121 -5.65 37.91 -35.91
C ALA A 121 -4.73 37.26 -36.95
N ALA A 122 -4.03 36.19 -36.56
CA ALA A 122 -3.11 35.44 -37.42
C ALA A 122 -3.81 34.42 -38.33
N GLN A 123 -5.06 34.05 -38.04
CA GLN A 123 -5.75 32.91 -38.68
C GLN A 123 -4.93 31.59 -38.55
N ASP A 124 -4.34 31.39 -37.37
CA ASP A 124 -3.41 30.30 -37.12
C ASP A 124 -4.06 29.19 -36.25
N PRO A 125 -4.21 27.97 -36.78
CA PRO A 125 -4.80 26.84 -36.04
C PRO A 125 -3.94 26.42 -34.85
N VAL A 126 -2.60 26.60 -34.87
CA VAL A 126 -1.71 26.23 -33.77
C VAL A 126 -1.94 27.14 -32.55
N LEU A 127 -2.13 28.45 -32.79
CA LEU A 127 -2.48 29.36 -31.71
C LEU A 127 -3.88 29.10 -31.15
N ALA A 128 -4.84 28.71 -32.01
CA ALA A 128 -6.18 28.32 -31.58
C ALA A 128 -6.18 27.02 -30.72
N GLU A 129 -5.37 26.03 -31.11
CA GLU A 129 -5.14 24.83 -30.30
C GLU A 129 -4.56 25.20 -28.93
N ARG A 130 -3.52 26.07 -28.91
CA ARG A 130 -2.86 26.50 -27.67
C ARG A 130 -3.82 27.25 -26.74
N ALA A 131 -4.61 28.17 -27.29
CA ALA A 131 -5.65 28.89 -26.56
C ALA A 131 -6.66 27.91 -25.93
N THR A 132 -7.09 26.89 -26.68
CA THR A 132 -8.03 25.90 -26.24
C THR A 132 -7.50 25.08 -25.07
N ARG A 133 -6.24 24.62 -25.16
CA ARG A 133 -5.60 23.83 -24.10
C ARG A 133 -5.40 24.63 -22.82
N ILE A 134 -4.96 25.89 -22.93
CA ILE A 134 -4.75 26.77 -21.77
C ILE A 134 -6.09 27.12 -21.12
N ALA A 135 -7.14 27.37 -21.91
CA ALA A 135 -8.47 27.64 -21.38
C ALA A 135 -9.04 26.43 -20.61
N LEU A 136 -8.79 25.21 -21.09
CA LEU A 136 -9.15 23.98 -20.35
C LEU A 136 -8.39 23.84 -19.04
N LEU A 137 -7.09 24.14 -19.02
CA LEU A 137 -6.28 24.14 -17.80
C LEU A 137 -6.73 25.22 -16.80
N ALA A 138 -7.22 26.35 -17.32
CA ALA A 138 -7.78 27.44 -16.53
C ALA A 138 -9.21 27.17 -16.02
N ASP A 139 -9.80 26.02 -16.36
CA ASP A 139 -11.21 25.66 -16.09
C ASP A 139 -12.25 26.60 -16.74
N GLU A 140 -11.82 27.36 -17.78
CA GLU A 140 -12.62 28.31 -18.55
C GLU A 140 -13.33 27.63 -19.74
N ASP A 141 -14.31 26.80 -19.48
CA ASP A 141 -14.99 25.96 -20.48
C ASP A 141 -15.65 26.79 -21.62
N ALA A 142 -16.13 28.00 -21.33
CA ALA A 142 -16.73 28.89 -22.34
C ALA A 142 -15.68 29.40 -23.34
N LEU A 143 -14.52 29.82 -22.81
CA LEU A 143 -13.40 30.29 -23.61
C LEU A 143 -12.78 29.13 -24.41
N ALA A 144 -12.66 27.97 -23.81
CA ALA A 144 -12.16 26.75 -24.47
C ALA A 144 -13.06 26.35 -25.67
N ARG A 145 -14.39 26.47 -25.54
CA ARG A 145 -15.30 26.22 -26.67
C ARG A 145 -15.13 27.21 -27.81
N GLN A 146 -14.97 28.49 -27.49
CA GLN A 146 -14.72 29.52 -28.54
C GLN A 146 -13.41 29.28 -29.28
N ALA A 147 -12.36 28.93 -28.54
CA ALA A 147 -11.06 28.62 -29.12
C ALA A 147 -11.10 27.33 -29.95
N LEU A 148 -11.82 26.29 -29.48
CA LEU A 148 -12.03 25.05 -30.23
C LEU A 148 -12.78 25.29 -31.54
N GLN A 149 -13.83 26.10 -31.52
CA GLN A 149 -14.58 26.44 -32.76
C GLN A 149 -13.68 27.11 -33.79
N LEU A 150 -12.82 28.04 -33.34
CA LEU A 150 -11.84 28.69 -34.23
C LEU A 150 -10.84 27.66 -34.76
N TRP A 151 -10.29 26.80 -33.90
CA TRP A 151 -9.40 25.71 -34.29
C TRP A 151 -10.02 24.81 -35.35
N GLN A 152 -11.27 24.38 -35.17
CA GLN A 152 -12.02 23.55 -36.10
C GLN A 152 -12.27 24.23 -37.45
N THR A 153 -12.42 25.57 -37.44
CA THR A 153 -12.61 26.33 -38.68
C THR A 153 -11.31 26.49 -39.48
N LEU A 154 -10.19 26.61 -38.78
CA LEU A 154 -8.88 26.85 -39.38
C LEU A 154 -8.12 25.58 -39.74
N ALA A 155 -8.40 24.45 -39.06
CA ALA A 155 -7.71 23.20 -39.29
C ALA A 155 -8.19 22.53 -40.59
N PRO A 156 -7.29 21.99 -41.43
CA PRO A 156 -7.65 21.36 -42.70
C PRO A 156 -8.38 20.03 -42.54
N ALA A 157 -8.18 19.35 -41.40
CA ALA A 157 -8.88 18.11 -41.02
C ALA A 157 -8.86 17.96 -39.50
N PRO A 158 -9.87 17.31 -38.92
CA PRO A 158 -9.91 17.06 -37.48
C PRO A 158 -8.72 16.19 -37.03
N THR A 159 -7.99 16.66 -36.01
CA THR A 159 -6.88 15.92 -35.38
C THR A 159 -7.36 15.12 -34.17
N GLN A 160 -6.60 14.10 -33.76
CA GLN A 160 -6.88 13.33 -32.52
C GLN A 160 -6.90 14.25 -31.29
N ALA A 161 -6.04 15.25 -31.24
CA ALA A 161 -5.99 16.23 -30.15
C ALA A 161 -7.24 17.08 -30.09
N GLU A 162 -7.71 17.55 -31.24
CA GLU A 162 -8.97 18.31 -31.37
C GLU A 162 -10.18 17.48 -30.90
N ARG A 163 -10.32 16.23 -31.39
CA ARG A 163 -11.40 15.32 -30.97
C ARG A 163 -11.35 15.03 -29.48
N MET A 164 -10.17 14.87 -28.91
CA MET A 164 -9.98 14.68 -27.48
C MET A 164 -10.54 15.87 -26.68
N VAL A 165 -10.19 17.08 -27.10
CA VAL A 165 -10.67 18.30 -26.47
C VAL A 165 -12.18 18.48 -26.66
N ALA A 166 -12.69 18.22 -27.86
CA ALA A 166 -14.13 18.27 -28.15
C ALA A 166 -14.91 17.28 -27.27
N THR A 167 -14.39 16.05 -27.12
CA THR A 167 -14.96 15.04 -26.22
C THR A 167 -14.97 15.52 -24.77
N SER A 168 -13.82 16.07 -24.29
CA SER A 168 -13.71 16.57 -22.92
C SER A 168 -14.72 17.69 -22.64
N LEU A 169 -14.83 18.68 -23.54
CA LEU A 169 -15.76 19.79 -23.40
C LEU A 169 -17.23 19.35 -23.47
N ALA A 170 -17.55 18.40 -24.36
CA ALA A 170 -18.90 17.82 -24.45
C ALA A 170 -19.27 17.07 -23.16
N LEU A 171 -18.33 16.31 -22.60
CA LEU A 171 -18.52 15.62 -21.31
C LEU A 171 -18.73 16.62 -20.18
N ARG A 172 -17.86 17.63 -20.06
CA ARG A 172 -17.92 18.68 -19.01
C ARG A 172 -19.22 19.50 -19.08
N ALA A 173 -19.76 19.68 -20.28
CA ALA A 173 -21.05 20.34 -20.52
C ALA A 173 -22.28 19.42 -20.36
N GLY A 174 -22.10 18.14 -20.03
CA GLY A 174 -23.19 17.18 -19.91
C GLY A 174 -23.86 16.78 -21.23
N GLN A 175 -23.23 17.07 -22.37
CA GLN A 175 -23.78 16.84 -23.72
C GLN A 175 -23.56 15.39 -24.15
N LYS A 176 -24.33 14.46 -23.56
CA LYS A 176 -24.18 13.02 -23.71
C LYS A 176 -24.05 12.55 -25.17
N ARG A 177 -24.97 12.97 -26.06
CA ARG A 177 -24.99 12.52 -27.48
C ARG A 177 -23.76 12.98 -28.26
N GLN A 178 -23.27 14.19 -27.98
CA GLN A 178 -22.07 14.72 -28.62
C GLN A 178 -20.83 14.00 -28.10
N ALA A 179 -20.70 13.87 -26.77
CA ALA A 179 -19.61 13.13 -26.14
C ALA A 179 -19.50 11.69 -26.66
N GLN A 180 -20.62 11.00 -26.82
CA GLN A 180 -20.65 9.64 -27.39
C GLN A 180 -20.09 9.59 -28.80
N ARG A 181 -20.51 10.53 -29.68
CA ARG A 181 -20.03 10.57 -31.07
C ARG A 181 -18.54 10.85 -31.16
N GLU A 182 -18.06 11.86 -30.44
CA GLU A 182 -16.64 12.22 -30.46
C GLU A 182 -15.78 11.12 -29.85
N LEU A 183 -16.23 10.53 -28.74
CA LEU A 183 -15.52 9.43 -28.09
C LEU A 183 -15.47 8.17 -28.98
N ALA A 184 -16.56 7.83 -29.66
CA ALA A 184 -16.57 6.72 -30.60
C ALA A 184 -15.61 6.94 -31.78
N ALA A 185 -15.55 8.18 -32.31
CA ALA A 185 -14.61 8.54 -33.35
C ALA A 185 -13.15 8.44 -32.87
N LEU A 186 -12.84 8.90 -31.65
CA LEU A 186 -11.52 8.72 -31.04
C LEU A 186 -11.16 7.25 -30.87
N MET A 187 -12.08 6.43 -30.37
CA MET A 187 -11.83 5.01 -30.12
C MET A 187 -11.58 4.21 -31.42
N ALA A 188 -12.08 4.70 -32.55
CA ALA A 188 -11.85 4.11 -33.86
C ALA A 188 -10.46 4.41 -34.44
N GLU A 189 -9.77 5.42 -33.95
CA GLU A 189 -8.41 5.78 -34.40
C GLU A 189 -7.34 4.88 -33.81
N PRO A 190 -6.19 4.67 -34.51
CA PRO A 190 -5.07 3.93 -33.95
C PRO A 190 -4.58 4.56 -32.64
N LYS A 191 -4.56 3.77 -31.54
CA LYS A 191 -4.23 4.22 -30.18
C LYS A 191 -5.11 5.36 -29.63
N GLY A 192 -6.23 5.66 -30.27
CA GLY A 192 -7.18 6.70 -29.87
C GLY A 192 -7.77 6.49 -28.48
N TRP A 193 -7.76 5.26 -27.96
CA TRP A 193 -8.18 4.95 -26.61
C TRP A 193 -7.45 5.79 -25.52
N ARG A 194 -6.20 6.21 -25.77
CA ARG A 194 -5.43 7.06 -24.83
C ARG A 194 -6.05 8.45 -24.75
N ALA A 195 -6.38 9.03 -25.90
CA ALA A 195 -7.06 10.31 -25.98
C ALA A 195 -8.47 10.25 -25.38
N GLY A 196 -9.20 9.15 -25.63
CA GLY A 196 -10.51 8.90 -25.03
C GLY A 196 -10.44 8.80 -23.50
N LEU A 197 -9.45 8.07 -22.96
CA LEU A 197 -9.21 7.97 -21.52
C LEU A 197 -8.89 9.34 -20.90
N THR A 198 -8.05 10.13 -21.58
CA THR A 198 -7.68 11.50 -21.13
C THR A 198 -8.92 12.40 -21.09
N ALA A 199 -9.77 12.35 -22.12
CA ALA A 199 -11.00 13.14 -22.16
C ALA A 199 -11.98 12.75 -21.03
N LEU A 200 -12.17 11.45 -20.78
CA LEU A 200 -12.99 10.95 -19.68
C LEU A 200 -12.44 11.40 -18.33
N THR A 201 -11.13 11.24 -18.11
CA THR A 201 -10.47 11.63 -16.85
C THR A 201 -10.61 13.13 -16.57
N GLY A 202 -10.46 13.97 -17.60
CA GLY A 202 -10.59 15.43 -17.50
C GLY A 202 -12.02 15.92 -17.19
N ALA A 203 -13.03 15.05 -17.33
CA ALA A 203 -14.43 15.39 -17.04
C ALA A 203 -14.93 14.85 -15.69
N VAL A 204 -14.15 14.00 -14.99
CA VAL A 204 -14.56 13.36 -13.73
C VAL A 204 -14.99 14.37 -12.66
N GLY A 205 -14.25 15.48 -12.50
CA GLY A 205 -14.56 16.48 -11.49
C GLY A 205 -15.89 17.23 -11.71
N LYS A 206 -16.35 17.35 -12.98
CA LYS A 206 -17.57 18.09 -13.33
C LYS A 206 -18.79 17.18 -13.57
N GLN A 207 -18.58 16.02 -14.17
CA GLN A 207 -19.67 15.12 -14.59
C GLN A 207 -19.36 13.65 -14.30
N PRO A 208 -19.15 13.25 -13.03
CA PRO A 208 -18.75 11.88 -12.68
C PRO A 208 -19.77 10.84 -13.15
N ALA A 209 -21.06 11.09 -13.00
CA ALA A 209 -22.12 10.17 -13.41
C ALA A 209 -22.14 9.92 -14.93
N LEU A 210 -21.89 10.97 -15.73
CA LEU A 210 -21.81 10.83 -17.18
C LEU A 210 -20.57 10.05 -17.59
N VAL A 211 -19.42 10.29 -16.94
CA VAL A 211 -18.18 9.54 -17.18
C VAL A 211 -18.38 8.05 -16.88
N VAL A 212 -19.02 7.72 -15.75
CA VAL A 212 -19.37 6.33 -15.40
C VAL A 212 -20.27 5.69 -16.47
N ALA A 213 -21.29 6.42 -16.95
CA ALA A 213 -22.17 5.92 -18.01
C ALA A 213 -21.40 5.65 -19.31
N MET A 214 -20.52 6.59 -19.72
CA MET A 214 -19.69 6.43 -20.92
C MET A 214 -18.72 5.25 -20.79
N LEU A 215 -18.09 5.10 -19.64
CA LEU A 215 -17.20 3.98 -19.35
C LEU A 215 -17.96 2.65 -19.45
N GLY A 216 -19.17 2.59 -18.86
CA GLY A 216 -20.04 1.41 -18.97
C GLY A 216 -20.44 1.10 -20.42
N ASP A 217 -20.71 2.12 -21.24
CA ASP A 217 -21.04 1.93 -22.67
C ASP A 217 -19.84 1.36 -23.45
N ILE A 218 -18.64 1.88 -23.24
CA ILE A 218 -17.40 1.40 -23.87
C ILE A 218 -17.17 -0.09 -23.55
N ILE A 219 -17.33 -0.48 -22.28
CA ILE A 219 -17.10 -1.86 -21.84
C ILE A 219 -18.15 -2.80 -22.42
N ARG A 220 -19.44 -2.43 -22.35
CA ARG A 220 -20.54 -3.26 -22.89
C ARG A 220 -20.46 -3.45 -24.41
N GLN A 221 -20.08 -2.40 -25.13
CA GLN A 221 -19.95 -2.44 -26.59
C GLN A 221 -18.65 -3.13 -27.05
N GLY A 222 -17.73 -3.42 -26.13
CA GLY A 222 -16.42 -3.99 -26.46
C GLY A 222 -15.57 -3.08 -27.34
N SER A 223 -15.74 -1.75 -27.22
CA SER A 223 -15.09 -0.76 -28.07
C SER A 223 -13.60 -0.57 -27.77
N LEU A 224 -13.08 -1.20 -26.70
CA LEU A 224 -11.65 -1.18 -26.40
C LEU A 224 -10.88 -2.11 -27.36
N PRO A 225 -9.70 -1.70 -27.82
CA PRO A 225 -8.85 -2.54 -28.67
C PRO A 225 -8.38 -3.78 -27.92
N ASN A 226 -7.87 -4.77 -28.67
CA ASN A 226 -7.22 -5.95 -28.08
C ASN A 226 -5.79 -5.60 -27.59
N ASP A 227 -5.72 -4.68 -26.66
CA ASP A 227 -4.52 -4.13 -26.02
C ASP A 227 -4.72 -4.18 -24.51
N LEU A 228 -3.97 -5.03 -23.81
CA LEU A 228 -4.06 -5.21 -22.36
C LEU A 228 -3.88 -3.88 -21.61
N GLN A 229 -2.99 -3.01 -22.09
CA GLN A 229 -2.74 -1.70 -21.47
C GLN A 229 -3.99 -0.80 -21.51
N ALA A 230 -4.76 -0.86 -22.61
CA ALA A 230 -6.03 -0.15 -22.72
C ALA A 230 -7.00 -0.63 -21.63
N TRP A 231 -7.23 -1.93 -21.53
CA TRP A 231 -8.14 -2.52 -20.53
C TRP A 231 -7.74 -2.20 -19.10
N LEU A 232 -6.45 -2.33 -18.77
CA LEU A 232 -5.94 -1.99 -17.43
C LEU A 232 -6.10 -0.50 -17.11
N SER A 233 -5.89 0.38 -18.09
CA SER A 233 -6.01 1.83 -17.89
C SER A 233 -7.47 2.25 -17.63
N PHE A 234 -8.42 1.67 -18.36
CA PHE A 234 -9.86 1.89 -18.14
C PHE A 234 -10.33 1.24 -16.83
N GLY A 235 -9.75 0.10 -16.46
CA GLY A 235 -9.96 -0.51 -15.14
C GLY A 235 -9.52 0.38 -14.00
N GLY A 236 -8.36 1.02 -14.12
CA GLY A 236 -7.88 2.01 -13.17
C GLY A 236 -8.79 3.24 -13.05
N LEU A 237 -9.42 3.68 -14.15
CA LEU A 237 -10.43 4.73 -14.11
C LEU A 237 -11.71 4.26 -13.37
N ALA A 238 -12.19 3.05 -13.66
CA ALA A 238 -13.35 2.45 -12.97
C ALA A 238 -13.13 2.34 -11.47
N GLN A 239 -11.93 1.93 -11.06
CA GLN A 239 -11.54 1.83 -9.65
C GLN A 239 -11.51 3.19 -8.95
N ARG A 240 -10.93 4.22 -9.60
CA ARG A 240 -10.92 5.59 -9.05
C ARG A 240 -12.32 6.21 -8.93
N LEU A 241 -13.25 5.78 -9.77
CA LEU A 241 -14.66 6.17 -9.74
C LEU A 241 -15.48 5.32 -8.75
N GLU A 242 -14.85 4.40 -8.02
CA GLU A 242 -15.48 3.51 -7.04
C GLU A 242 -16.64 2.69 -7.65
N GLN A 243 -16.44 2.17 -8.89
CA GLN A 243 -17.44 1.41 -9.63
C GLN A 243 -17.09 -0.10 -9.66
N PRO A 244 -17.34 -0.87 -8.57
CA PRO A 244 -16.91 -2.27 -8.48
C PRO A 244 -17.48 -3.14 -9.59
N LYS A 245 -18.74 -2.92 -9.99
CA LYS A 245 -19.37 -3.69 -11.09
C LYS A 245 -18.67 -3.48 -12.44
N LEU A 246 -18.15 -2.28 -12.71
CA LEU A 246 -17.38 -2.03 -13.94
C LEU A 246 -15.98 -2.63 -13.84
N VAL A 247 -15.38 -2.62 -12.66
CA VAL A 247 -14.09 -3.30 -12.42
C VAL A 247 -14.25 -4.80 -12.65
N ASP A 248 -15.27 -5.44 -12.10
CA ASP A 248 -15.55 -6.86 -12.29
C ASP A 248 -15.74 -7.20 -13.78
N ALA A 249 -16.53 -6.41 -14.50
CA ALA A 249 -16.76 -6.60 -15.93
C ALA A 249 -15.46 -6.46 -16.75
N ILE A 250 -14.58 -5.52 -16.38
CA ILE A 250 -13.27 -5.36 -17.03
C ILE A 250 -12.37 -6.57 -16.73
N ILE A 251 -12.33 -7.04 -15.49
CA ILE A 251 -11.55 -8.21 -15.10
C ILE A 251 -12.00 -9.44 -15.91
N GLU A 252 -13.29 -9.68 -16.03
CA GLU A 252 -13.84 -10.78 -16.83
C GLU A 252 -13.39 -10.70 -18.29
N GLN A 253 -13.46 -9.53 -18.91
CA GLN A 253 -12.99 -9.31 -20.28
C GLN A 253 -11.47 -9.49 -20.41
N VAL A 254 -10.69 -9.00 -19.47
CA VAL A 254 -9.22 -9.16 -19.45
C VAL A 254 -8.83 -10.63 -19.37
N VAL A 255 -9.45 -11.37 -18.45
CA VAL A 255 -9.18 -12.82 -18.27
C VAL A 255 -9.55 -13.61 -19.52
N THR A 256 -10.61 -13.21 -20.22
CA THR A 256 -11.08 -13.90 -21.43
C THR A 256 -10.21 -13.56 -22.65
N ARG A 257 -9.80 -12.31 -22.81
CA ARG A 257 -9.09 -11.83 -24.00
C ARG A 257 -7.59 -12.08 -23.98
N PHE A 258 -6.99 -12.10 -22.78
CA PHE A 258 -5.53 -12.18 -22.60
C PHE A 258 -5.10 -13.37 -21.73
N PRO A 259 -5.60 -14.59 -21.99
CA PRO A 259 -5.32 -15.75 -21.13
C PRO A 259 -3.84 -16.17 -21.12
N ALA A 260 -3.08 -15.79 -22.16
CA ALA A 260 -1.66 -16.12 -22.30
C ALA A 260 -0.73 -15.16 -21.54
N GLU A 261 -1.25 -14.02 -21.08
CA GLU A 261 -0.45 -13.05 -20.33
C GLU A 261 -0.23 -13.54 -18.88
N PRO A 262 1.03 -13.69 -18.42
CA PRO A 262 1.30 -14.28 -17.11
C PRO A 262 0.60 -13.60 -15.93
N LYS A 263 0.53 -12.27 -15.95
CA LYS A 263 -0.16 -11.49 -14.90
C LYS A 263 -1.68 -11.73 -14.91
N VAL A 264 -2.26 -11.91 -16.09
CA VAL A 264 -3.69 -12.18 -16.25
C VAL A 264 -4.00 -13.62 -15.83
N ALA A 265 -3.12 -14.56 -16.18
CA ALA A 265 -3.27 -15.95 -15.73
C ALA A 265 -3.15 -16.08 -14.20
N LEU A 266 -2.24 -15.34 -13.55
CA LEU A 266 -2.18 -15.26 -12.09
C LEU A 266 -3.49 -14.70 -11.49
N LEU A 267 -4.00 -13.61 -12.04
CA LEU A 267 -5.29 -13.04 -11.61
C LEU A 267 -6.42 -14.07 -11.77
N ARG A 268 -6.45 -14.80 -12.89
CA ARG A 268 -7.43 -15.87 -13.12
C ARG A 268 -7.30 -16.98 -12.07
N ALA A 269 -6.09 -17.40 -11.74
CA ALA A 269 -5.86 -18.41 -10.72
C ALA A 269 -6.35 -17.93 -9.33
N GLN A 270 -6.09 -16.68 -8.97
CA GLN A 270 -6.58 -16.07 -7.75
C GLN A 270 -8.12 -16.07 -7.69
N LEU A 271 -8.80 -15.60 -8.74
CA LEU A 271 -10.26 -15.60 -8.81
C LEU A 271 -10.86 -17.01 -8.71
N LEU A 272 -10.23 -18.01 -9.34
CA LEU A 272 -10.64 -19.41 -9.23
C LEU A 272 -10.47 -19.93 -7.80
N ARG A 273 -9.37 -19.58 -7.12
CA ARG A 273 -9.15 -19.94 -5.71
C ARG A 273 -10.22 -19.31 -4.80
N GLU A 274 -10.50 -18.03 -4.96
CA GLU A 274 -11.54 -17.32 -4.20
C GLU A 274 -12.94 -17.88 -4.44
N ALA A 275 -13.20 -18.40 -5.65
CA ALA A 275 -14.44 -19.11 -6.01
C ALA A 275 -14.46 -20.58 -5.54
N GLY A 276 -13.47 -21.06 -4.78
CA GLY A 276 -13.37 -22.43 -4.29
C GLY A 276 -13.01 -23.48 -5.36
N LYS A 277 -12.59 -23.04 -6.57
CA LYS A 277 -12.24 -23.91 -7.71
C LYS A 277 -10.73 -24.23 -7.73
N ALA A 278 -10.23 -24.80 -6.64
CA ALA A 278 -8.79 -24.99 -6.40
C ALA A 278 -8.08 -25.78 -7.51
N GLU A 279 -8.69 -26.87 -8.04
CA GLU A 279 -8.08 -27.68 -9.11
C GLU A 279 -7.92 -26.91 -10.41
N GLN A 280 -8.91 -26.08 -10.75
CA GLN A 280 -8.80 -25.24 -11.94
C GLN A 280 -7.72 -24.16 -11.77
N ALA A 281 -7.60 -23.59 -10.56
CA ALA A 281 -6.53 -22.66 -10.24
C ALA A 281 -5.15 -23.32 -10.41
N ARG A 282 -4.95 -24.53 -9.87
CA ARG A 282 -3.71 -25.31 -10.05
C ARG A 282 -3.37 -25.55 -11.51
N GLY A 283 -4.37 -25.90 -12.32
CA GLY A 283 -4.18 -26.09 -13.77
C GLY A 283 -3.67 -24.82 -14.47
N VAL A 284 -4.20 -23.65 -14.11
CA VAL A 284 -3.74 -22.35 -14.64
C VAL A 284 -2.30 -22.06 -14.19
N LEU A 285 -1.99 -22.28 -12.89
CA LEU A 285 -0.64 -22.03 -12.36
C LEU A 285 0.41 -22.95 -12.97
N ALA A 286 0.09 -24.23 -13.19
CA ALA A 286 1.00 -25.18 -13.85
C ALA A 286 1.40 -24.71 -15.26
N GLY A 287 0.49 -24.10 -15.99
CA GLY A 287 0.77 -23.49 -17.31
C GLY A 287 1.76 -22.32 -17.25
N LEU A 288 1.96 -21.69 -16.08
CA LEU A 288 2.89 -20.57 -15.90
C LEU A 288 4.31 -21.00 -15.48
N GLU A 289 4.51 -22.25 -15.05
CA GLU A 289 5.79 -22.71 -14.52
C GLU A 289 6.95 -22.52 -15.51
N PRO A 290 6.82 -22.79 -16.83
CA PRO A 290 7.90 -22.56 -17.77
C PRO A 290 8.34 -21.08 -17.86
N ALA A 291 7.37 -20.16 -17.85
CA ALA A 291 7.64 -18.72 -17.87
C ALA A 291 8.26 -18.22 -16.55
N ALA A 292 7.89 -18.84 -15.42
CA ALA A 292 8.42 -18.52 -14.10
C ALA A 292 9.91 -18.87 -13.96
N GLN A 293 10.42 -19.83 -14.70
CA GLN A 293 11.86 -20.18 -14.70
C GLN A 293 12.73 -18.99 -15.12
N GLN A 294 12.25 -18.17 -16.04
CA GLN A 294 12.98 -17.02 -16.58
C GLN A 294 12.68 -15.69 -15.88
N SER A 295 11.65 -15.66 -15.01
CA SER A 295 11.18 -14.45 -14.36
C SER A 295 11.09 -14.62 -12.85
N SER A 296 12.05 -14.04 -12.10
CA SER A 296 12.03 -14.08 -10.63
C SER A 296 10.73 -13.49 -10.03
N PRO A 297 10.22 -12.33 -10.47
CA PRO A 297 8.96 -11.82 -9.94
C PRO A 297 7.76 -12.76 -10.18
N LEU A 298 7.69 -13.39 -11.36
CA LEU A 298 6.63 -14.36 -11.67
C LEU A 298 6.76 -15.61 -10.81
N ARG A 299 7.98 -16.09 -10.59
CA ARG A 299 8.26 -17.25 -9.76
C ARG A 299 7.80 -17.04 -8.30
N TRP A 300 8.09 -15.87 -7.74
CA TRP A 300 7.62 -15.51 -6.40
C TRP A 300 6.10 -15.43 -6.31
N ALA A 301 5.45 -14.79 -7.28
CA ALA A 301 4.00 -14.69 -7.33
C ALA A 301 3.34 -16.07 -7.49
N LEU A 302 3.90 -16.92 -8.34
CA LEU A 302 3.42 -18.29 -8.56
C LEU A 302 3.53 -19.14 -7.28
N ALA A 303 4.67 -19.05 -6.58
CA ALA A 303 4.86 -19.75 -5.31
C ALA A 303 3.88 -19.27 -4.24
N ALA A 304 3.61 -17.96 -4.16
CA ALA A 304 2.63 -17.41 -3.23
C ALA A 304 1.22 -17.95 -3.48
N GLU A 305 0.79 -18.07 -4.75
CA GLU A 305 -0.52 -18.62 -5.09
C GLU A 305 -0.61 -20.14 -4.81
N TYR A 306 0.44 -20.92 -5.06
CA TYR A 306 0.47 -22.34 -4.65
C TYR A 306 0.37 -22.49 -3.13
N ALA A 307 1.09 -21.65 -2.37
CA ALA A 307 0.99 -21.65 -0.91
C ALA A 307 -0.43 -21.28 -0.42
N ALA A 308 -1.07 -20.28 -1.06
CA ALA A 308 -2.44 -19.88 -0.77
C ALA A 308 -3.48 -20.97 -1.11
N LEU A 309 -3.16 -21.86 -2.06
CA LEU A 309 -3.97 -23.05 -2.39
C LEU A 309 -3.73 -24.23 -1.45
N GLY A 310 -2.89 -24.07 -0.41
CA GLY A 310 -2.55 -25.14 0.53
C GLY A 310 -1.47 -26.12 0.01
N ASP A 311 -0.70 -25.72 -1.01
CA ASP A 311 0.38 -26.53 -1.60
C ASP A 311 1.78 -25.94 -1.32
N PRO A 312 2.19 -25.81 -0.04
CA PRO A 312 3.47 -25.20 0.30
C PRO A 312 4.69 -26.00 -0.24
N GLY A 313 4.58 -27.30 -0.38
CA GLY A 313 5.62 -28.13 -0.98
C GLY A 313 5.85 -27.79 -2.45
N LYS A 314 4.78 -27.62 -3.23
CA LYS A 314 4.86 -27.18 -4.63
C LYS A 314 5.40 -25.75 -4.75
N ALA A 315 4.99 -24.87 -3.84
CA ALA A 315 5.51 -23.51 -3.76
C ALA A 315 7.04 -23.49 -3.54
N ALA A 316 7.55 -24.32 -2.66
CA ALA A 316 8.99 -24.47 -2.42
C ALA A 316 9.73 -24.99 -3.65
N GLN A 317 9.17 -25.96 -4.38
CA GLN A 317 9.72 -26.49 -5.63
C GLN A 317 9.80 -25.40 -6.71
N VAL A 318 8.76 -24.58 -6.86
CA VAL A 318 8.76 -23.45 -7.82
C VAL A 318 9.87 -22.45 -7.47
N LEU A 319 10.05 -22.10 -6.19
CA LEU A 319 11.13 -21.19 -5.78
C LEU A 319 12.52 -21.78 -5.97
N ALA A 320 12.67 -23.10 -5.93
CA ALA A 320 13.95 -23.76 -6.18
C ALA A 320 14.44 -23.61 -7.63
N GLN A 321 13.55 -23.26 -8.56
CA GLN A 321 13.87 -23.09 -9.95
C GLN A 321 14.47 -21.71 -10.22
N GLY A 322 15.79 -21.59 -10.29
CA GLY A 322 16.48 -20.35 -10.63
C GLY A 322 17.54 -19.94 -9.63
N VAL A 323 18.03 -18.71 -9.77
CA VAL A 323 19.09 -18.19 -8.89
C VAL A 323 18.59 -18.13 -7.46
N GLN A 324 19.36 -18.71 -6.54
CA GLN A 324 19.06 -18.75 -5.12
C GLN A 324 19.85 -17.67 -4.37
N ASP A 325 19.16 -16.96 -3.50
CA ASP A 325 19.70 -16.01 -2.55
C ASP A 325 19.20 -16.32 -1.13
N ASP A 326 19.66 -15.56 -0.13
CA ASP A 326 19.26 -15.77 1.26
C ASP A 326 17.74 -15.65 1.47
N SER A 327 17.06 -14.82 0.66
CA SER A 327 15.58 -14.64 0.73
C SER A 327 14.86 -15.87 0.16
N SER A 328 15.28 -16.38 -0.98
CA SER A 328 14.69 -17.58 -1.59
C SER A 328 14.92 -18.82 -0.73
N TYR A 329 16.10 -18.99 -0.16
CA TYR A 329 16.37 -20.06 0.79
C TYR A 329 15.50 -19.98 2.04
N ALA A 330 15.36 -18.80 2.65
CA ALA A 330 14.51 -18.60 3.83
C ALA A 330 13.04 -18.90 3.54
N GLN A 331 12.53 -18.46 2.38
CA GLN A 331 11.15 -18.73 1.98
C GLN A 331 10.91 -20.22 1.68
N ARG A 332 11.86 -20.88 1.00
CA ARG A 332 11.80 -22.34 0.78
C ARG A 332 11.78 -23.10 2.10
N ALA A 333 12.62 -22.70 3.06
CA ALA A 333 12.64 -23.31 4.39
C ALA A 333 11.28 -23.19 5.09
N ALA A 334 10.68 -21.98 5.10
CA ALA A 334 9.37 -21.73 5.70
C ALA A 334 8.24 -22.54 5.04
N LEU A 335 8.27 -22.66 3.72
CA LEU A 335 7.28 -23.44 2.96
C LEU A 335 7.42 -24.95 3.22
N LEU A 336 8.66 -25.47 3.25
CA LEU A 336 8.92 -26.89 3.54
C LEU A 336 8.57 -27.24 4.99
N ASP A 337 8.81 -26.34 5.93
CA ASP A 337 8.40 -26.49 7.34
C ASP A 337 6.87 -26.52 7.47
N THR A 338 6.17 -25.61 6.79
CA THR A 338 4.70 -25.59 6.70
C THR A 338 4.16 -26.89 6.09
N ALA A 339 4.84 -27.42 5.06
CA ALA A 339 4.52 -28.70 4.43
C ALA A 339 4.87 -29.90 5.31
N LYS A 340 5.59 -29.71 6.42
CA LYS A 340 6.19 -30.78 7.24
C LYS A 340 7.07 -31.74 6.42
N ASP A 341 7.69 -31.23 5.38
CA ASP A 341 8.56 -32.00 4.48
C ASP A 341 9.99 -32.06 5.04
N LYS A 342 10.23 -33.00 5.94
CA LYS A 342 11.55 -33.24 6.54
C LYS A 342 12.62 -33.61 5.49
N ALA A 343 12.24 -34.31 4.43
CA ALA A 343 13.18 -34.67 3.36
C ALA A 343 13.61 -33.44 2.55
N GLY A 344 12.65 -32.59 2.18
CA GLY A 344 12.93 -31.31 1.52
C GLY A 344 13.76 -30.37 2.36
N LEU A 345 13.49 -30.28 3.68
CA LEU A 345 14.32 -29.49 4.62
C LEU A 345 15.74 -30.03 4.71
N ALA A 346 15.93 -31.37 4.74
CA ALA A 346 17.26 -31.99 4.77
C ALA A 346 18.04 -31.72 3.47
N ALA A 347 17.38 -31.80 2.32
CA ALA A 347 17.99 -31.46 1.04
C ALA A 347 18.37 -29.98 0.97
N LEU A 348 17.49 -29.09 1.42
CA LEU A 348 17.75 -27.64 1.49
C LEU A 348 18.92 -27.33 2.42
N TYR A 349 18.97 -27.97 3.60
CA TYR A 349 20.09 -27.82 4.53
C TYR A 349 21.43 -28.21 3.88
N ALA A 350 21.47 -29.33 3.16
CA ALA A 350 22.66 -29.78 2.46
C ALA A 350 23.07 -28.80 1.34
N GLU A 351 22.11 -28.31 0.55
CA GLU A 351 22.32 -27.31 -0.51
C GLU A 351 22.92 -26.02 0.04
N VAL A 352 22.29 -25.42 1.07
CA VAL A 352 22.73 -24.16 1.67
C VAL A 352 24.09 -24.32 2.33
N LYS A 353 24.36 -25.48 2.98
CA LYS A 353 25.65 -25.76 3.63
C LYS A 353 26.77 -25.93 2.64
N GLN A 354 26.53 -26.60 1.51
CA GLN A 354 27.53 -26.81 0.46
C GLN A 354 27.99 -25.50 -0.20
N GLY A 355 27.08 -24.56 -0.36
CA GLY A 355 27.35 -23.23 -0.96
C GLY A 355 27.99 -22.21 -0.01
N ALA A 356 28.36 -22.60 1.24
CA ALA A 356 28.77 -21.67 2.29
C ALA A 356 30.16 -21.97 2.85
N THR A 357 31.21 -21.42 2.20
CA THR A 357 32.58 -21.44 2.76
C THR A 357 32.69 -20.46 3.94
N GLU A 358 32.15 -19.25 3.78
CA GLU A 358 32.01 -18.24 4.84
C GLU A 358 30.59 -17.66 4.80
N PRO A 359 29.61 -18.31 5.47
CA PRO A 359 28.23 -17.89 5.36
C PRO A 359 27.98 -16.53 6.02
N SER A 360 27.15 -15.71 5.37
CA SER A 360 26.64 -14.45 5.92
C SER A 360 25.94 -14.69 7.26
N PRO A 361 25.76 -13.67 8.11
CA PRO A 361 24.99 -13.80 9.35
C PRO A 361 23.60 -14.38 9.12
N SER A 362 22.89 -13.93 8.08
CA SER A 362 21.56 -14.43 7.69
C SER A 362 21.61 -15.91 7.31
N ARG A 363 22.63 -16.33 6.57
CA ARG A 363 22.80 -17.73 6.15
C ARG A 363 23.18 -18.63 7.31
N ARG A 364 23.97 -18.16 8.27
CA ARG A 364 24.26 -18.88 9.52
C ARG A 364 22.98 -19.12 10.34
N LEU A 365 22.16 -18.07 10.49
CA LEU A 365 20.86 -18.20 11.15
C LEU A 365 19.96 -19.20 10.44
N LEU A 366 19.86 -19.14 9.11
CA LEU A 366 19.06 -20.08 8.32
C LEU A 366 19.54 -21.52 8.47
N LEU A 367 20.84 -21.77 8.42
CA LEU A 367 21.43 -23.10 8.65
C LEU A 367 21.12 -23.61 10.06
N GLY A 368 21.19 -22.74 11.06
CA GLY A 368 20.80 -23.06 12.43
C GLY A 368 19.32 -23.45 12.52
N GLN A 369 18.43 -22.68 11.90
CA GLN A 369 16.99 -22.94 11.86
C GLN A 369 16.65 -24.24 11.14
N LEU A 370 17.26 -24.50 9.99
CA LEU A 370 17.08 -25.77 9.26
C LEU A 370 17.55 -26.97 10.09
N ALA A 371 18.69 -26.84 10.77
CA ALA A 371 19.20 -27.86 11.67
C ALA A 371 18.25 -28.08 12.87
N GLU A 372 17.68 -27.00 13.42
CA GLU A 372 16.68 -27.06 14.51
C GLU A 372 15.41 -27.78 14.06
N SER A 373 14.82 -27.42 12.89
CA SER A 373 13.64 -28.09 12.31
C SER A 373 13.90 -29.58 12.00
N LEU A 374 15.15 -29.94 11.73
CA LEU A 374 15.59 -31.32 11.52
C LEU A 374 15.97 -32.05 12.82
N GLU A 375 15.81 -31.42 13.98
CA GLU A 375 16.19 -31.94 15.28
C GLU A 375 17.72 -32.26 15.40
N ARG A 376 18.55 -31.64 14.55
CA ARG A 376 20.00 -31.71 14.57
C ARG A 376 20.55 -30.66 15.52
N TYR A 377 20.23 -30.77 16.78
CA TYR A 377 20.46 -29.72 17.78
C TYR A 377 21.93 -29.32 17.95
N ASP A 378 22.86 -30.27 17.90
CA ASP A 378 24.30 -29.94 17.99
C ASP A 378 24.79 -29.14 16.76
N ASP A 379 24.24 -29.43 15.57
CA ASP A 379 24.50 -28.63 14.37
C ASP A 379 23.91 -27.23 14.52
N ALA A 380 22.67 -27.12 15.02
CA ALA A 380 22.01 -25.85 15.23
C ALA A 380 22.82 -24.95 16.19
N LEU A 381 23.26 -25.50 17.32
CA LEU A 381 24.10 -24.75 18.27
C LEU A 381 25.42 -24.28 17.65
N ARG A 382 26.07 -25.11 16.81
CA ARG A 382 27.29 -24.71 16.08
C ARG A 382 27.04 -23.55 15.14
N TRP A 383 25.90 -23.53 14.43
CA TRP A 383 25.54 -22.44 13.54
C TRP A 383 25.18 -21.16 14.27
N TYR A 384 24.48 -21.25 15.41
CA TYR A 384 24.12 -20.10 16.23
C TYR A 384 25.31 -19.51 17.00
N ALA A 385 26.35 -20.30 17.23
CA ALA A 385 27.55 -19.81 17.89
C ALA A 385 28.25 -18.75 17.03
N ASN A 386 28.60 -17.62 17.66
CA ASN A 386 29.41 -16.55 17.06
C ASN A 386 28.80 -15.95 15.77
N VAL A 387 27.47 -15.84 15.68
CA VAL A 387 26.82 -15.09 14.59
C VAL A 387 27.18 -13.61 14.74
N PRO A 388 27.84 -12.99 13.74
CA PRO A 388 28.24 -11.60 13.84
C PRO A 388 27.06 -10.65 13.57
N GLY A 389 27.21 -9.40 14.05
CA GLY A 389 26.19 -8.36 13.86
C GLY A 389 25.11 -8.38 14.95
N GLN A 390 24.92 -7.23 15.59
CA GLN A 390 24.10 -7.05 16.79
C GLN A 390 22.68 -7.64 16.66
N GLN A 391 22.02 -7.37 15.53
CA GLN A 391 20.65 -7.86 15.30
C GLN A 391 20.58 -9.39 15.12
N ALA A 392 21.49 -9.97 14.35
CA ALA A 392 21.52 -11.40 14.10
C ALA A 392 22.00 -12.18 15.33
N GLN A 393 22.90 -11.60 16.12
CA GLN A 393 23.45 -12.18 17.34
C GLN A 393 22.38 -12.38 18.42
N GLY A 394 21.52 -11.39 18.67
CA GLY A 394 20.43 -11.52 19.64
C GLY A 394 19.49 -12.68 19.31
N VAL A 395 19.06 -12.75 18.04
CA VAL A 395 18.22 -13.84 17.54
C VAL A 395 18.93 -15.20 17.66
N ALA A 396 20.20 -15.30 17.28
CA ALA A 396 20.96 -16.55 17.34
C ALA A 396 21.09 -17.07 18.78
N ARG A 397 21.41 -16.20 19.73
CA ARG A 397 21.55 -16.55 21.16
C ARG A 397 20.22 -17.01 21.76
N MET A 398 19.09 -16.34 21.44
CA MET A 398 17.77 -16.76 21.91
C MET A 398 17.38 -18.14 21.35
N ARG A 399 17.64 -18.38 20.04
CA ARG A 399 17.39 -19.69 19.43
C ARG A 399 18.28 -20.77 20.04
N ALA A 400 19.56 -20.48 20.30
CA ALA A 400 20.46 -21.40 20.99
C ALA A 400 19.93 -21.78 22.38
N ALA A 401 19.41 -20.81 23.14
CA ALA A 401 18.79 -21.10 24.45
C ALA A 401 17.56 -22.00 24.31
N ASN A 402 16.68 -21.75 23.31
CA ASN A 402 15.53 -22.62 23.04
C ASN A 402 15.96 -24.06 22.64
N VAL A 403 17.00 -24.19 21.82
CA VAL A 403 17.57 -25.49 21.42
C VAL A 403 18.15 -26.24 22.63
N LEU A 404 18.89 -25.55 23.51
CA LEU A 404 19.41 -26.14 24.75
C LEU A 404 18.27 -26.68 25.63
N HIS A 405 17.17 -25.94 25.75
CA HIS A 405 15.98 -26.39 26.47
C HIS A 405 15.35 -27.65 25.82
N ALA A 406 15.22 -27.64 24.47
CA ALA A 406 14.72 -28.79 23.72
C ALA A 406 15.62 -30.03 23.87
N MET A 407 16.93 -29.86 24.07
CA MET A 407 17.89 -30.91 24.37
C MET A 407 17.82 -31.41 25.84
N GLN A 408 16.82 -30.99 26.62
CA GLN A 408 16.70 -31.32 28.05
C GLN A 408 17.92 -30.82 28.87
N ARG A 409 18.45 -29.66 28.51
CA ARG A 409 19.52 -28.93 29.22
C ARG A 409 18.99 -27.60 29.77
N PRO A 410 17.95 -27.61 30.63
CA PRO A 410 17.24 -26.40 31.03
C PRO A 410 18.15 -25.40 31.76
N GLN A 411 19.07 -25.88 32.63
CA GLN A 411 19.99 -24.99 33.33
C GLN A 411 20.84 -24.18 32.36
N GLN A 412 21.42 -24.81 31.34
CA GLN A 412 22.23 -24.13 30.33
C GLN A 412 21.40 -23.15 29.50
N ALA A 413 20.14 -23.50 29.22
CA ALA A 413 19.22 -22.61 28.51
C ALA A 413 18.94 -21.33 29.33
N PHE A 414 18.62 -21.48 30.63
CA PHE A 414 18.35 -20.32 31.49
C PHE A 414 19.60 -19.49 31.76
N ASP A 415 20.77 -20.10 31.93
CA ASP A 415 22.04 -19.36 32.03
C ASP A 415 22.32 -18.53 30.77
N ALA A 416 22.06 -19.09 29.59
CA ALA A 416 22.18 -18.36 28.33
C ALA A 416 21.18 -17.20 28.23
N LEU A 417 19.94 -17.37 28.69
CA LEU A 417 18.92 -16.31 28.72
C LEU A 417 19.30 -15.20 29.72
N HIS A 418 19.78 -15.56 30.91
CA HIS A 418 20.28 -14.57 31.88
C HIS A 418 21.45 -13.76 31.30
N ALA A 419 22.37 -14.41 30.56
CA ALA A 419 23.45 -13.71 29.87
C ALA A 419 22.94 -12.76 28.78
N ILE A 420 21.83 -13.05 28.07
CA ILE A 420 21.20 -12.13 27.13
C ILE A 420 20.57 -10.94 27.86
N GLN A 421 19.83 -11.19 28.94
CA GLN A 421 19.15 -10.17 29.75
C GLN A 421 20.14 -9.15 30.34
N ALA A 422 21.34 -9.61 30.74
CA ALA A 422 22.36 -8.78 31.34
C ALA A 422 23.27 -8.05 30.34
N ASP A 423 23.27 -8.43 29.07
CA ASP A 423 24.20 -7.94 28.06
C ASP A 423 23.80 -6.56 27.52
N ALA A 424 24.39 -5.50 28.07
CA ALA A 424 24.17 -4.12 27.61
C ALA A 424 24.64 -3.86 26.16
N GLY A 425 25.42 -4.74 25.55
CA GLY A 425 25.82 -4.66 24.14
C GLY A 425 24.72 -5.12 23.17
N LEU A 426 23.70 -5.82 23.63
CA LEU A 426 22.53 -6.17 22.85
C LEU A 426 21.50 -5.04 22.86
N ARG A 427 20.60 -5.05 21.87
CA ARG A 427 19.47 -4.12 21.83
C ARG A 427 18.50 -4.39 22.99
N ASP A 428 17.84 -3.36 23.47
CA ASP A 428 16.83 -3.50 24.53
C ASP A 428 15.72 -4.47 24.15
N ASP A 429 15.32 -4.50 22.88
CA ASP A 429 14.34 -5.47 22.38
C ASP A 429 14.83 -6.93 22.56
N ASP A 430 16.08 -7.21 22.25
CA ASP A 430 16.64 -8.56 22.38
C ASP A 430 16.75 -8.98 23.86
N ARG A 431 17.11 -8.03 24.74
CA ARG A 431 17.18 -8.25 26.20
C ARG A 431 15.80 -8.50 26.80
N ARG A 432 14.80 -7.69 26.40
CA ARG A 432 13.40 -7.89 26.78
C ARG A 432 12.87 -9.25 26.31
N ASP A 433 13.12 -9.61 25.04
CA ASP A 433 12.69 -10.89 24.48
C ASP A 433 13.35 -12.08 25.20
N GLY A 434 14.53 -11.90 25.79
CA GLY A 434 15.17 -12.86 26.67
C GLY A 434 14.34 -13.17 27.93
N TYR A 435 13.69 -12.16 28.55
CA TYR A 435 12.78 -12.38 29.68
C TYR A 435 11.48 -13.07 29.24
N LEU A 436 10.93 -12.68 28.09
CA LEU A 436 9.73 -13.30 27.55
C LEU A 436 9.95 -14.78 27.22
N LEU A 437 11.10 -15.12 26.61
CA LEU A 437 11.45 -16.50 26.31
C LEU A 437 11.70 -17.30 27.57
N GLU A 438 12.37 -16.73 28.59
CA GLU A 438 12.53 -17.41 29.88
C GLU A 438 11.17 -17.76 30.49
N ALA A 439 10.26 -16.78 30.57
CA ALA A 439 8.91 -17.02 31.10
C ALA A 439 8.14 -18.12 30.32
N GLU A 440 8.26 -18.12 28.98
CA GLU A 440 7.67 -19.17 28.14
C GLU A 440 8.24 -20.56 28.44
N LEU A 441 9.55 -20.67 28.58
CA LEU A 441 10.21 -21.95 28.89
C LEU A 441 9.87 -22.43 30.31
N ARG A 442 9.81 -21.50 31.29
CA ARG A 442 9.36 -21.81 32.67
C ARG A 442 7.92 -22.30 32.71
N LEU A 443 7.03 -21.70 31.89
CA LEU A 443 5.66 -22.17 31.72
C LEU A 443 5.64 -23.61 31.16
N LYS A 444 6.44 -23.91 30.14
CA LYS A 444 6.58 -25.29 29.60
C LYS A 444 7.05 -26.28 30.66
N ASP A 445 7.95 -25.85 31.52
CA ASP A 445 8.45 -26.66 32.65
C ASP A 445 7.45 -26.72 33.82
N LYS A 446 6.32 -26.01 33.75
CA LYS A 446 5.31 -25.88 34.80
C LYS A 446 5.85 -25.26 36.09
N ASP A 447 6.91 -24.45 35.98
CA ASP A 447 7.51 -23.73 37.11
C ASP A 447 6.90 -22.30 37.21
N ALA A 448 5.70 -22.24 37.78
CA ALA A 448 4.96 -20.98 37.95
C ALA A 448 5.67 -19.96 38.84
N SER A 449 6.59 -20.40 39.71
CA SER A 449 7.36 -19.49 40.56
C SER A 449 8.43 -18.79 39.75
N ALA A 450 9.22 -19.53 38.98
CA ALA A 450 10.25 -18.97 38.14
C ALA A 450 9.69 -18.18 36.96
N GLU A 451 8.49 -18.55 36.43
CA GLU A 451 7.76 -17.75 35.44
C GLU A 451 7.44 -16.34 35.98
N ARG A 452 6.89 -16.26 37.23
CA ARG A 452 6.63 -14.97 37.90
C ARG A 452 7.89 -14.15 38.11
N ASP A 453 8.99 -14.81 38.54
CA ASP A 453 10.27 -14.14 38.76
C ASP A 453 10.84 -13.54 37.47
N ALA A 454 10.78 -14.29 36.37
CA ALA A 454 11.21 -13.81 35.05
C ALA A 454 10.47 -12.52 34.64
N PHE A 455 9.13 -12.49 34.78
CA PHE A 455 8.36 -11.26 34.54
C PHE A 455 8.67 -10.14 35.52
N ALA A 456 8.90 -10.45 36.78
CA ALA A 456 9.25 -9.42 37.78
C ALA A 456 10.58 -8.75 37.45
N ARG A 457 11.63 -9.53 37.12
CA ARG A 457 12.93 -9.02 36.68
C ARG A 457 12.83 -8.26 35.36
N GLY A 458 12.06 -8.77 34.39
CA GLY A 458 11.84 -8.12 33.11
C GLY A 458 11.19 -6.74 33.27
N LEU A 459 10.17 -6.61 34.09
CA LEU A 459 9.50 -5.33 34.35
C LEU A 459 10.27 -4.44 35.30
N ALA A 460 11.19 -4.95 36.10
CA ALA A 460 12.15 -4.12 36.82
C ALA A 460 13.18 -3.47 35.87
N ALA A 461 13.58 -4.18 34.82
CA ALA A 461 14.48 -3.66 33.78
C ALA A 461 13.73 -2.76 32.77
N PHE A 462 12.49 -3.06 32.44
CA PHE A 462 11.66 -2.38 31.43
C PHE A 462 10.24 -2.12 31.98
N PRO A 463 10.05 -1.12 32.90
CA PRO A 463 8.84 -0.96 33.69
C PRO A 463 7.55 -0.73 32.88
N ASP A 464 7.65 -0.04 31.74
CA ASP A 464 6.52 0.33 30.87
C ASP A 464 6.49 -0.47 29.57
N ASN A 465 7.15 -1.62 29.51
CA ASN A 465 7.12 -2.43 28.33
C ASN A 465 5.77 -3.14 28.16
N GLN A 466 5.09 -2.83 27.07
CA GLN A 466 3.73 -3.31 26.81
C GLN A 466 3.67 -4.83 26.60
N GLU A 467 4.67 -5.41 25.95
CA GLU A 467 4.72 -6.85 25.69
C GLU A 467 4.91 -7.65 26.99
N LEU A 468 5.80 -7.18 27.89
CA LEU A 468 5.99 -7.81 29.20
C LEU A 468 4.74 -7.68 30.09
N LEU A 469 4.11 -6.49 30.13
CA LEU A 469 2.88 -6.28 30.89
C LEU A 469 1.76 -7.18 30.36
N TYR A 470 1.56 -7.21 29.04
CA TYR A 470 0.54 -8.04 28.40
C TYR A 470 0.77 -9.54 28.67
N ALA A 471 1.99 -10.03 28.47
CA ALA A 471 2.33 -11.43 28.70
C ALA A 471 2.17 -11.81 30.18
N ARG A 472 2.54 -10.90 31.12
CA ARG A 472 2.31 -11.12 32.55
C ARG A 472 0.83 -11.09 32.92
N ALA A 473 0.02 -10.27 32.28
CA ALA A 473 -1.42 -10.27 32.48
C ALA A 473 -2.04 -11.64 32.11
N LEU A 474 -1.66 -12.21 30.98
CA LEU A 474 -2.09 -13.56 30.59
C LEU A 474 -1.61 -14.65 31.57
N MET A 475 -0.40 -14.48 32.14
CA MET A 475 0.06 -15.37 33.21
C MET A 475 -0.83 -15.25 34.45
N TRP A 476 -1.17 -14.02 34.89
CA TRP A 476 -2.05 -13.80 36.05
C TRP A 476 -3.45 -14.38 35.81
N GLU A 477 -4.00 -14.22 34.61
CA GLU A 477 -5.30 -14.82 34.24
C GLU A 477 -5.27 -16.35 34.37
N ARG A 478 -4.25 -17.04 33.84
CA ARG A 478 -4.09 -18.49 34.00
C ARG A 478 -3.96 -18.92 35.45
N GLN A 479 -3.44 -18.06 36.33
CA GLN A 479 -3.29 -18.32 37.76
C GLN A 479 -4.48 -17.85 38.60
N ASP A 480 -5.59 -17.44 37.94
CA ASP A 480 -6.81 -16.94 38.57
C ASP A 480 -6.60 -15.65 39.42
N GLN A 481 -5.56 -14.86 39.10
CA GLN A 481 -5.24 -13.60 39.76
C GLN A 481 -5.80 -12.42 38.94
N ILE A 482 -7.11 -12.37 38.81
CA ILE A 482 -7.81 -11.48 37.85
C ILE A 482 -7.53 -10.01 38.11
N ASP A 483 -7.48 -9.56 39.35
CA ASP A 483 -7.17 -8.16 39.70
C ASP A 483 -5.79 -7.72 39.19
N LYS A 484 -4.81 -8.64 39.23
CA LYS A 484 -3.46 -8.36 38.73
C LYS A 484 -3.41 -8.36 37.22
N ALA A 485 -4.16 -9.27 36.57
CA ALA A 485 -4.30 -9.29 35.13
C ALA A 485 -4.91 -7.98 34.61
N GLU A 486 -6.01 -7.56 35.26
CA GLU A 486 -6.65 -6.28 34.95
C GLU A 486 -5.70 -5.08 35.14
N ALA A 487 -4.96 -5.03 36.23
CA ALA A 487 -4.02 -3.94 36.51
C ALA A 487 -2.96 -3.82 35.40
N ASP A 488 -2.37 -4.93 34.96
CA ASP A 488 -1.38 -4.95 33.89
C ASP A 488 -1.99 -4.54 32.54
N LEU A 489 -3.15 -5.07 32.16
CA LEU A 489 -3.85 -4.70 30.91
C LEU A 489 -4.23 -3.22 30.88
N ARG A 490 -4.72 -2.69 32.01
CA ARG A 490 -4.99 -1.25 32.13
C ARG A 490 -3.73 -0.41 31.99
N ARG A 491 -2.60 -0.89 32.55
CA ARG A 491 -1.32 -0.20 32.36
C ARG A 491 -0.92 -0.16 30.90
N VAL A 492 -1.09 -1.25 30.14
CA VAL A 492 -0.89 -1.26 28.69
C VAL A 492 -1.77 -0.21 28.00
N LEU A 493 -3.05 -0.11 28.38
CA LEU A 493 -3.98 0.84 27.77
C LEU A 493 -3.71 2.30 28.18
N VAL A 494 -3.07 2.55 29.32
CA VAL A 494 -2.56 3.89 29.68
C VAL A 494 -1.42 4.31 28.76
N ILE A 495 -0.52 3.38 28.42
CA ILE A 495 0.64 3.63 27.54
C ILE A 495 0.20 3.71 26.08
N ALA A 496 -0.68 2.82 25.66
CA ALA A 496 -1.19 2.70 24.30
C ALA A 496 -2.72 2.49 24.32
N PRO A 497 -3.51 3.57 24.34
CA PRO A 497 -4.98 3.50 24.49
C PRO A 497 -5.69 2.68 23.40
N ASP A 498 -5.09 2.58 22.22
CA ASP A 498 -5.65 1.86 21.07
C ASP A 498 -4.98 0.50 20.83
N ASN A 499 -4.33 -0.06 21.84
CA ASN A 499 -3.75 -1.40 21.74
C ASN A 499 -4.86 -2.44 21.66
N VAL A 500 -5.09 -2.95 20.44
CA VAL A 500 -6.18 -3.88 20.10
C VAL A 500 -6.14 -5.15 20.93
N ALA A 501 -4.95 -5.73 21.13
CA ALA A 501 -4.77 -6.95 21.91
C ALA A 501 -5.15 -6.73 23.38
N ALA A 502 -4.71 -5.62 23.98
CA ALA A 502 -5.03 -5.30 25.38
C ALA A 502 -6.51 -4.94 25.56
N LEU A 503 -7.12 -4.21 24.61
CA LEU A 503 -8.56 -3.93 24.62
C LEU A 503 -9.37 -5.21 24.60
N ASN A 504 -9.05 -6.13 23.68
CA ASN A 504 -9.74 -7.41 23.57
C ASN A 504 -9.52 -8.29 24.80
N ALA A 505 -8.27 -8.45 25.25
CA ALA A 505 -7.96 -9.27 26.42
C ALA A 505 -8.64 -8.76 27.70
N LEU A 506 -8.61 -7.43 27.94
CA LEU A 506 -9.28 -6.85 29.10
C LEU A 506 -10.79 -7.01 28.99
N GLY A 507 -11.38 -6.73 27.84
CA GLY A 507 -12.82 -6.91 27.61
C GLY A 507 -13.26 -8.35 27.85
N TYR A 508 -12.53 -9.32 27.26
CA TYR A 508 -12.81 -10.75 27.50
C TYR A 508 -12.70 -11.13 28.98
N THR A 509 -11.60 -10.76 29.65
CA THR A 509 -11.38 -11.05 31.08
C THR A 509 -12.50 -10.48 31.95
N LEU A 510 -12.95 -9.24 31.69
CA LEU A 510 -14.04 -8.62 32.43
C LEU A 510 -15.39 -9.33 32.19
N ALA A 511 -15.65 -9.77 30.97
CA ALA A 511 -16.87 -10.49 30.62
C ALA A 511 -16.90 -11.90 31.22
N ASP A 512 -15.79 -12.64 31.09
CA ASP A 512 -15.72 -14.05 31.51
C ASP A 512 -15.53 -14.24 33.01
N ARG A 513 -14.73 -13.37 33.64
CA ARG A 513 -14.29 -13.55 35.04
C ARG A 513 -14.93 -12.57 36.03
N THR A 514 -15.74 -11.60 35.55
CA THR A 514 -16.43 -10.62 36.39
C THR A 514 -17.87 -10.40 35.90
N GLN A 515 -18.60 -9.49 36.53
CA GLN A 515 -19.95 -9.10 36.08
C GLN A 515 -19.97 -7.72 35.41
N ARG A 516 -18.81 -7.23 34.94
CA ARG A 516 -18.63 -5.88 34.36
C ARG A 516 -18.89 -5.89 32.86
N TYR A 517 -20.05 -6.42 32.44
CA TYR A 517 -20.40 -6.65 31.03
C TYR A 517 -20.46 -5.38 30.18
N ARG A 518 -20.90 -4.24 30.76
CA ARG A 518 -20.96 -2.98 30.01
C ARG A 518 -19.56 -2.50 29.59
N GLU A 519 -18.65 -2.47 30.54
CA GLU A 519 -17.27 -2.08 30.29
C GLU A 519 -16.56 -3.06 29.35
N ALA A 520 -16.80 -4.34 29.52
CA ALA A 520 -16.30 -5.37 28.63
C ALA A 520 -16.73 -5.12 27.19
N LEU A 521 -18.02 -4.86 26.97
CA LEU A 521 -18.54 -4.58 25.63
C LEU A 521 -17.93 -3.32 25.00
N GLU A 522 -17.76 -2.23 25.79
CA GLU A 522 -17.13 -1.00 25.30
C GLU A 522 -15.67 -1.25 24.83
N LEU A 523 -14.91 -2.06 25.55
CA LEU A 523 -13.54 -2.42 25.21
C LEU A 523 -13.47 -3.29 23.95
N ILE A 524 -14.32 -4.32 23.86
CA ILE A 524 -14.38 -5.22 22.71
C ILE A 524 -14.85 -4.47 21.45
N ASP A 525 -15.85 -3.58 21.58
CA ASP A 525 -16.28 -2.74 20.46
C ASP A 525 -15.17 -1.82 19.95
N ARG A 526 -14.37 -1.23 20.84
CA ARG A 526 -13.18 -0.46 20.43
C ARG A 526 -12.16 -1.33 19.69
N ALA A 527 -11.89 -2.53 20.19
CA ALA A 527 -11.01 -3.48 19.50
C ALA A 527 -11.56 -3.84 18.12
N ARG A 528 -12.87 -4.11 18.00
CA ARG A 528 -13.56 -4.47 16.76
C ARG A 528 -13.55 -3.34 15.73
N VAL A 529 -13.70 -2.09 16.17
CA VAL A 529 -13.59 -0.92 15.26
C VAL A 529 -12.17 -0.78 14.71
N ALA A 530 -11.16 -1.07 15.53
CA ALA A 530 -9.77 -0.96 15.12
C ALA A 530 -9.32 -2.11 14.20
N ASP A 531 -9.80 -3.34 14.43
CA ASP A 531 -9.51 -4.53 13.60
C ASP A 531 -10.78 -5.38 13.39
N PRO A 532 -11.66 -5.00 12.44
CA PRO A 532 -12.96 -5.65 12.21
C PRO A 532 -12.87 -7.09 11.68
N SER A 533 -11.70 -7.50 11.19
CA SER A 533 -11.49 -8.82 10.57
C SER A 533 -10.83 -9.84 11.50
N ASN A 534 -10.54 -9.47 12.71
CA ASN A 534 -9.86 -10.33 13.68
C ASN A 534 -10.81 -11.34 14.30
N ALA A 535 -10.60 -12.62 13.99
CA ALA A 535 -11.46 -13.70 14.45
C ALA A 535 -11.55 -13.77 15.99
N ALA A 536 -10.44 -13.53 16.71
CA ALA A 536 -10.43 -13.57 18.17
C ALA A 536 -11.28 -12.46 18.81
N ILE A 537 -11.43 -11.30 18.12
CA ILE A 537 -12.29 -10.20 18.58
C ILE A 537 -13.76 -10.47 18.24
N ILE A 538 -14.01 -11.17 17.12
CA ILE A 538 -15.37 -11.53 16.71
C ILE A 538 -15.95 -12.58 17.69
N ASP A 539 -15.10 -13.47 18.18
CA ASP A 539 -15.50 -14.52 19.11
C ASP A 539 -15.68 -14.02 20.56
N SER A 540 -15.05 -12.88 20.91
CA SER A 540 -15.17 -12.25 22.25
C SER A 540 -16.47 -11.49 22.41
#